data_2df1237530f15825f2cd7750d44506ed
#
_entry.id   2df1237530f15825f2cd7750d44506ed
#
_cell.length_a   1.000
_cell.length_b   1.000
_cell.length_c   1.000
_cell.angle_alpha   90.00
_cell.angle_beta   90.00
_cell.angle_gamma   90.00
#
_symmetry.space_group_name_H-M   'P 1'
#
loop_
_entity.id
_entity.type
_entity.pdbx_description
1 polymer ?
#
loop_
_entity_poly.entity_id
_entity_poly.type
_entity_poly.pdbx_seq_one_letter_code
_entity_poly.pdbx_strand_id
1 'polypeptide(L)'
;MSAWQVQNAAKNSKVELKELPMPILSHPDDVVVKVKAFSVNPIDLRMQDGYGDTIFSTVLKFKKCAPEAKRYPLTLGRDFSGIVTQVGGNVVALKPGDEVFGSISLEGSGTFADYVLTKEWTTAKKPRSVSFAEAASFPHVVTSSWISLVTLGGLQRRQKPPRLFINGGSGGVGTFAIQLGKVYNADVTVSCSADGFKLVKELGANEVVDYKQPDAAERLKQLEKFDIVLNLAGGELAKVGQQMLRDQFGSVYASLVTPLMSDTDEHGLILGLMKSGLTFGEQFIKHAINGQLYWWSYANPDGRALTTVAQLVDFGKIKPVVSKQFPFSETPLALQRLAQGRSLGKIVVTNDAE
;
A
#
# COMPACT_ATOMS: atom_id res chain seq x y z
N MET A 1 -14.33 -9.04 -20.95
CA MET A 1 -12.98 -8.90 -20.41
C MET A 1 -12.74 -9.95 -19.36
N SER A 2 -11.53 -10.49 -19.29
CA SER A 2 -11.17 -11.46 -18.29
C SER A 2 -10.81 -10.77 -16.97
N ALA A 3 -11.23 -11.37 -15.85
CA ALA A 3 -10.91 -10.88 -14.51
C ALA A 3 -10.80 -12.02 -13.49
N TRP A 4 -9.87 -11.89 -12.56
CA TRP A 4 -9.70 -12.80 -11.43
C TRP A 4 -10.56 -12.36 -10.26
N GLN A 5 -11.54 -13.20 -9.89
CA GLN A 5 -12.54 -12.89 -8.86
C GLN A 5 -12.57 -13.89 -7.72
N VAL A 6 -12.93 -13.39 -6.55
CA VAL A 6 -13.36 -14.18 -5.38
C VAL A 6 -14.89 -14.14 -5.31
N GLN A 7 -15.52 -15.31 -5.14
CA GLN A 7 -16.97 -15.43 -5.22
C GLN A 7 -17.70 -15.07 -3.91
N ASN A 8 -17.03 -15.21 -2.78
CA ASN A 8 -17.60 -14.96 -1.45
C ASN A 8 -16.52 -14.59 -0.42
N ALA A 9 -16.93 -14.12 0.75
CA ALA A 9 -16.07 -13.73 1.88
C ALA A 9 -15.68 -14.94 2.76
N ALA A 10 -15.39 -16.10 2.19
CA ALA A 10 -15.00 -17.26 2.97
C ALA A 10 -13.48 -17.38 3.08
N LYS A 11 -13.00 -17.84 4.23
CA LYS A 11 -11.57 -18.11 4.45
C LYS A 11 -11.06 -19.13 3.42
N ASN A 12 -9.89 -18.89 2.84
CA ASN A 12 -9.28 -19.68 1.77
C ASN A 12 -10.12 -19.74 0.48
N SER A 13 -10.95 -18.72 0.21
CA SER A 13 -11.68 -18.61 -1.05
C SER A 13 -10.73 -18.69 -2.24
N LYS A 14 -11.12 -19.48 -3.26
CA LYS A 14 -10.33 -19.56 -4.49
C LYS A 14 -10.54 -18.33 -5.36
N VAL A 15 -9.48 -17.91 -6.00
CA VAL A 15 -9.53 -16.88 -7.04
C VAL A 15 -9.79 -17.59 -8.37
N GLU A 16 -10.86 -17.18 -9.07
CA GLU A 16 -11.32 -17.81 -10.32
C GLU A 16 -11.29 -16.78 -11.46
N LEU A 17 -10.88 -17.24 -12.64
CA LEU A 17 -10.95 -16.44 -13.86
C LEU A 17 -12.38 -16.40 -14.36
N LYS A 18 -12.91 -15.20 -14.60
CA LYS A 18 -14.29 -14.99 -15.10
C LYS A 18 -14.30 -14.02 -16.27
N GLU A 19 -15.23 -14.22 -17.16
CA GLU A 19 -15.56 -13.26 -18.21
C GLU A 19 -16.59 -12.26 -17.69
N LEU A 20 -16.25 -10.97 -17.76
CA LEU A 20 -17.08 -9.86 -17.28
C LEU A 20 -17.39 -8.89 -18.41
N PRO A 21 -18.48 -8.12 -18.30
CA PRO A 21 -18.69 -6.96 -19.16
C PRO A 21 -17.53 -5.97 -19.06
N MET A 22 -17.27 -5.24 -20.13
CA MET A 22 -16.33 -4.12 -20.12
C MET A 22 -16.82 -3.05 -19.14
N PRO A 23 -15.92 -2.42 -18.36
CA PRO A 23 -16.31 -1.28 -17.54
C PRO A 23 -16.76 -0.12 -18.43
N ILE A 24 -17.83 0.54 -18.00
CA ILE A 24 -18.40 1.72 -18.68
C ILE A 24 -18.18 2.95 -17.80
N LEU A 25 -18.01 4.11 -18.42
CA LEU A 25 -17.99 5.40 -17.73
C LEU A 25 -19.34 5.63 -17.05
N SER A 26 -19.36 5.79 -15.74
CA SER A 26 -20.55 6.03 -14.92
C SER A 26 -20.55 7.40 -14.24
N HIS A 27 -19.39 8.07 -14.26
CA HIS A 27 -19.20 9.39 -13.69
C HIS A 27 -18.30 10.25 -14.59
N PRO A 28 -18.50 11.58 -14.63
CA PRO A 28 -17.68 12.47 -15.46
C PRO A 28 -16.17 12.43 -15.21
N ASP A 29 -15.74 12.03 -14.00
CA ASP A 29 -14.33 11.92 -13.62
C ASP A 29 -13.75 10.50 -13.83
N ASP A 30 -14.51 9.60 -14.46
CA ASP A 30 -14.08 8.22 -14.70
C ASP A 30 -13.01 8.15 -15.79
N VAL A 31 -12.11 7.19 -15.60
CA VAL A 31 -11.09 6.80 -16.58
C VAL A 31 -11.12 5.28 -16.72
N VAL A 32 -11.24 4.77 -17.95
CA VAL A 32 -11.09 3.35 -18.25
C VAL A 32 -9.68 3.11 -18.76
N VAL A 33 -8.98 2.16 -18.14
CA VAL A 33 -7.61 1.81 -18.49
C VAL A 33 -7.55 0.35 -18.91
N LYS A 34 -6.94 0.05 -20.07
CA LYS A 34 -6.50 -1.29 -20.46
C LYS A 34 -5.26 -1.63 -19.62
N VAL A 35 -5.38 -2.61 -18.74
CA VAL A 35 -4.31 -2.99 -17.81
C VAL A 35 -3.23 -3.77 -18.54
N LYS A 36 -1.98 -3.31 -18.46
CA LYS A 36 -0.79 -3.99 -18.99
C LYS A 36 0.01 -4.70 -17.90
N ALA A 37 -0.08 -4.22 -16.67
CA ALA A 37 0.46 -4.91 -15.50
C ALA A 37 -0.25 -4.46 -14.22
N PHE A 38 -0.24 -5.33 -13.22
CA PHE A 38 -0.67 -5.02 -11.86
C PHE A 38 0.26 -5.68 -10.84
N SER A 39 0.21 -5.28 -9.59
CA SER A 39 1.00 -5.93 -8.55
C SER A 39 0.12 -6.55 -7.48
N VAL A 40 0.62 -7.61 -6.83
CA VAL A 40 -0.05 -8.24 -5.70
C VAL A 40 0.43 -7.67 -4.37
N ASN A 41 -0.49 -7.48 -3.44
CA ASN A 41 -0.27 -6.89 -2.13
C ASN A 41 -0.79 -7.79 -1.01
N PRO A 42 -0.24 -7.72 0.22
CA PRO A 42 -0.77 -8.46 1.37
C PRO A 42 -2.26 -8.21 1.62
N ILE A 43 -2.76 -7.02 1.26
CA ILE A 43 -4.19 -6.71 1.39
C ILE A 43 -5.06 -7.56 0.47
N ASP A 44 -4.56 -7.94 -0.72
CA ASP A 44 -5.30 -8.78 -1.66
C ASP A 44 -5.55 -10.18 -1.08
N LEU A 45 -4.53 -10.77 -0.43
CA LEU A 45 -4.68 -12.04 0.30
C LEU A 45 -5.70 -11.94 1.44
N ARG A 46 -5.63 -10.85 2.22
CA ARG A 46 -6.60 -10.64 3.30
C ARG A 46 -8.02 -10.45 2.77
N MET A 47 -8.18 -9.67 1.67
CA MET A 47 -9.49 -9.46 1.04
C MET A 47 -10.03 -10.74 0.39
N GLN A 48 -9.16 -11.63 -0.08
CA GLN A 48 -9.52 -12.98 -0.52
C GLN A 48 -10.20 -13.78 0.61
N ASP A 49 -9.75 -13.58 1.84
CA ASP A 49 -10.29 -14.20 3.06
C ASP A 49 -11.42 -13.41 3.73
N GLY A 50 -11.96 -12.38 3.07
CA GLY A 50 -13.08 -11.58 3.58
C GLY A 50 -12.69 -10.38 4.44
N TYR A 51 -11.41 -10.05 4.59
CA TYR A 51 -10.97 -8.92 5.42
C TYR A 51 -11.59 -7.59 4.99
N GLY A 52 -12.13 -6.87 5.97
CA GLY A 52 -12.80 -5.59 5.80
C GLY A 52 -14.21 -5.70 5.20
N ASP A 53 -14.78 -6.91 5.08
CA ASP A 53 -16.09 -7.08 4.45
C ASP A 53 -17.19 -6.32 5.19
N THR A 54 -17.20 -6.33 6.51
CA THR A 54 -18.20 -5.62 7.33
C THR A 54 -18.23 -4.13 7.03
N ILE A 55 -17.08 -3.47 6.97
CA ILE A 55 -16.99 -2.02 6.70
C ILE A 55 -17.32 -1.75 5.22
N PHE A 56 -16.65 -2.45 4.29
CA PHE A 56 -16.79 -2.13 2.86
C PHE A 56 -18.16 -2.50 2.31
N SER A 57 -18.80 -3.57 2.79
CA SER A 57 -20.19 -3.89 2.45
C SER A 57 -21.15 -2.82 2.98
N THR A 58 -20.92 -2.30 4.19
CA THR A 58 -21.73 -1.20 4.75
C THR A 58 -21.57 0.08 3.92
N VAL A 59 -20.31 0.46 3.60
CA VAL A 59 -20.04 1.62 2.75
C VAL A 59 -20.67 1.48 1.36
N LEU A 60 -20.60 0.29 0.76
CA LEU A 60 -21.19 0.02 -0.55
C LEU A 60 -22.71 0.17 -0.53
N LYS A 61 -23.39 -0.41 0.48
CA LYS A 61 -24.84 -0.29 0.66
C LYS A 61 -25.27 1.17 0.80
N PHE A 62 -24.52 1.94 1.58
CA PHE A 62 -24.77 3.36 1.78
C PHE A 62 -24.58 4.17 0.48
N LYS A 63 -23.43 3.98 -0.22
CA LYS A 63 -23.13 4.69 -1.48
C LYS A 63 -24.13 4.41 -2.59
N LYS A 64 -24.63 3.18 -2.67
CA LYS A 64 -25.60 2.78 -3.69
C LYS A 64 -27.05 3.03 -3.28
N CYS A 65 -27.31 3.48 -2.04
CA CYS A 65 -28.64 3.55 -1.45
C CYS A 65 -29.43 2.23 -1.64
N ALA A 66 -28.73 1.09 -1.54
CA ALA A 66 -29.27 -0.25 -1.81
C ALA A 66 -28.86 -1.21 -0.67
N PRO A 67 -29.74 -1.48 0.32
CA PRO A 67 -29.44 -2.36 1.44
C PRO A 67 -29.04 -3.78 1.03
N GLU A 68 -29.52 -4.25 -0.13
CA GLU A 68 -29.20 -5.56 -0.72
C GLU A 68 -27.90 -5.60 -1.51
N ALA A 69 -27.22 -4.46 -1.68
CA ALA A 69 -25.96 -4.41 -2.44
C ALA A 69 -24.91 -5.36 -1.83
N LYS A 70 -24.40 -6.25 -2.67
CA LYS A 70 -23.38 -7.24 -2.32
C LYS A 70 -22.02 -6.78 -2.82
N ARG A 71 -20.98 -7.01 -2.00
CA ARG A 71 -19.59 -6.77 -2.38
C ARG A 71 -19.03 -7.86 -3.28
N TYR A 72 -19.47 -9.09 -3.07
CA TYR A 72 -19.04 -10.24 -3.85
C TYR A 72 -20.06 -10.60 -4.96
N PRO A 73 -19.57 -11.12 -6.11
CA PRO A 73 -18.18 -11.44 -6.44
C PRO A 73 -17.28 -10.20 -6.53
N LEU A 74 -16.00 -10.34 -6.10
CA LEU A 74 -15.05 -9.24 -6.00
C LEU A 74 -13.81 -9.51 -6.86
N THR A 75 -13.51 -8.63 -7.80
CA THR A 75 -12.21 -8.61 -8.48
C THR A 75 -11.16 -8.06 -7.53
N LEU A 76 -10.07 -8.80 -7.31
CA LEU A 76 -8.97 -8.39 -6.44
C LEU A 76 -8.01 -7.41 -7.14
N GLY A 77 -6.98 -6.96 -6.39
CA GLY A 77 -5.94 -6.07 -6.91
C GLY A 77 -6.18 -4.60 -6.62
N ARG A 78 -5.11 -3.88 -6.34
CA ARG A 78 -5.18 -2.46 -5.97
C ARG A 78 -4.29 -1.57 -6.83
N ASP A 79 -3.26 -2.15 -7.47
CA ASP A 79 -2.29 -1.45 -8.30
C ASP A 79 -2.50 -1.78 -9.77
N PHE A 80 -2.29 -0.82 -10.63
CA PHE A 80 -2.27 -1.04 -12.08
C PHE A 80 -1.27 -0.12 -12.78
N SER A 81 -0.85 -0.54 -13.96
CA SER A 81 -0.30 0.30 -15.01
C SER A 81 -0.89 -0.14 -16.34
N GLY A 82 -1.08 0.79 -17.26
CA GLY A 82 -1.75 0.48 -18.53
C GLY A 82 -1.94 1.69 -19.42
N ILE A 83 -2.86 1.56 -20.35
CA ILE A 83 -3.15 2.57 -21.37
C ILE A 83 -4.58 3.03 -21.20
N VAL A 84 -4.80 4.34 -21.13
CA VAL A 84 -6.12 4.95 -21.08
C VAL A 84 -6.87 4.63 -22.38
N THR A 85 -8.08 4.12 -22.27
CA THR A 85 -8.96 3.83 -23.44
C THR A 85 -10.13 4.77 -23.54
N GLN A 86 -10.70 5.18 -22.39
CA GLN A 86 -11.83 6.11 -22.35
C GLN A 86 -11.69 7.05 -21.16
N VAL A 87 -12.21 8.26 -21.29
CA VAL A 87 -12.25 9.27 -20.20
C VAL A 87 -13.63 9.92 -20.15
N GLY A 88 -14.07 10.29 -18.94
CA GLY A 88 -15.28 11.06 -18.70
C GLY A 88 -15.09 12.56 -19.02
N GLY A 89 -16.20 13.28 -19.08
CA GLY A 89 -16.21 14.68 -19.56
C GLY A 89 -15.47 15.70 -18.68
N ASN A 90 -15.22 15.39 -17.40
CA ASN A 90 -14.47 16.27 -16.48
C ASN A 90 -12.96 15.96 -16.45
N VAL A 91 -12.52 14.89 -17.11
CA VAL A 91 -11.09 14.49 -17.13
C VAL A 91 -10.32 15.43 -18.03
N VAL A 92 -9.30 16.10 -17.49
CA VAL A 92 -8.52 17.13 -18.21
C VAL A 92 -7.04 16.77 -18.34
N ALA A 93 -6.46 16.04 -17.39
CA ALA A 93 -5.02 15.72 -17.35
C ALA A 93 -4.67 14.46 -18.14
N LEU A 94 -5.66 13.59 -18.43
CA LEU A 94 -5.50 12.31 -19.09
C LEU A 94 -6.35 12.24 -20.37
N LYS A 95 -5.88 11.48 -21.36
CA LYS A 95 -6.59 11.23 -22.61
C LYS A 95 -6.36 9.80 -23.10
N PRO A 96 -7.24 9.26 -23.97
CA PRO A 96 -7.01 7.98 -24.62
C PRO A 96 -5.62 7.91 -25.28
N GLY A 97 -4.93 6.78 -25.07
CA GLY A 97 -3.56 6.53 -25.51
C GLY A 97 -2.48 6.93 -24.48
N ASP A 98 -2.80 7.66 -23.42
CA ASP A 98 -1.83 7.96 -22.37
C ASP A 98 -1.43 6.69 -21.61
N GLU A 99 -0.13 6.49 -21.41
CA GLU A 99 0.41 5.47 -20.49
C GLU A 99 0.31 5.95 -19.05
N VAL A 100 -0.36 5.18 -18.21
CA VAL A 100 -0.68 5.56 -16.83
C VAL A 100 -0.38 4.46 -15.82
N PHE A 101 -0.28 4.86 -14.57
CA PHE A 101 -0.27 3.96 -13.42
C PHE A 101 -1.13 4.55 -12.31
N GLY A 102 -1.68 3.70 -11.47
CA GLY A 102 -2.60 4.16 -10.45
C GLY A 102 -2.92 3.10 -9.40
N SER A 103 -3.61 3.55 -8.37
CA SER A 103 -4.16 2.70 -7.33
C SER A 103 -5.66 2.93 -7.21
N ILE A 104 -6.40 1.90 -6.87
CA ILE A 104 -7.84 1.99 -6.62
C ILE A 104 -8.16 1.81 -5.15
N SER A 105 -9.29 2.35 -4.72
CA SER A 105 -9.75 2.23 -3.34
C SER A 105 -10.17 0.81 -2.99
N LEU A 106 -10.17 0.48 -1.68
CA LEU A 106 -10.44 -0.88 -1.19
C LEU A 106 -11.90 -1.31 -1.37
N GLU A 107 -12.83 -0.37 -1.50
CA GLU A 107 -14.24 -0.67 -1.71
C GLU A 107 -14.61 -0.96 -3.18
N GLY A 108 -13.74 -0.58 -4.14
CA GLY A 108 -13.99 -0.74 -5.58
C GLY A 108 -13.64 -2.12 -6.13
N SER A 109 -14.10 -2.38 -7.36
CA SER A 109 -13.66 -3.52 -8.17
C SER A 109 -12.17 -3.40 -8.47
N GLY A 110 -11.45 -4.53 -8.40
CA GLY A 110 -9.99 -4.56 -8.41
C GLY A 110 -9.35 -4.49 -9.80
N THR A 111 -8.04 -4.60 -9.79
CA THR A 111 -7.16 -4.42 -10.95
C THR A 111 -6.70 -5.74 -11.59
N PHE A 112 -7.05 -6.91 -10.99
CA PHE A 112 -6.71 -8.21 -11.56
C PHE A 112 -7.61 -8.57 -12.74
N ALA A 113 -7.61 -7.71 -13.76
CA ALA A 113 -8.47 -7.78 -14.93
C ALA A 113 -7.82 -7.13 -16.15
N ASP A 114 -8.39 -7.38 -17.34
CA ASP A 114 -7.93 -6.73 -18.58
C ASP A 114 -8.17 -5.22 -18.57
N TYR A 115 -9.21 -4.77 -17.89
CA TYR A 115 -9.55 -3.34 -17.79
C TYR A 115 -9.94 -2.97 -16.36
N VAL A 116 -9.63 -1.73 -15.98
CA VAL A 116 -10.02 -1.14 -14.70
C VAL A 116 -10.74 0.18 -14.93
N LEU A 117 -11.81 0.41 -14.15
CA LEU A 117 -12.44 1.71 -13.99
C LEU A 117 -11.79 2.41 -12.79
N THR A 118 -11.21 3.56 -13.05
CA THR A 118 -10.52 4.38 -12.05
C THR A 118 -10.96 5.84 -12.15
N LYS A 119 -10.33 6.70 -11.39
CA LYS A 119 -10.59 8.15 -11.41
C LYS A 119 -9.31 8.91 -11.79
N GLU A 120 -9.46 10.08 -12.39
CA GLU A 120 -8.31 10.94 -12.70
C GLU A 120 -7.46 11.22 -11.46
N TRP A 121 -8.08 11.54 -10.32
CA TRP A 121 -7.37 11.91 -9.10
C TRP A 121 -6.66 10.74 -8.38
N THR A 122 -6.86 9.49 -8.83
CA THR A 122 -6.15 8.30 -8.33
C THR A 122 -5.11 7.76 -9.31
N THR A 123 -4.92 8.43 -10.44
CA THR A 123 -4.14 7.99 -11.59
C THR A 123 -3.12 9.05 -11.97
N ALA A 124 -1.94 8.64 -12.40
CA ALA A 124 -0.90 9.54 -12.91
C ALA A 124 -0.30 8.98 -14.21
N LYS A 125 0.36 9.83 -14.99
CA LYS A 125 1.14 9.38 -16.15
C LYS A 125 2.30 8.51 -15.68
N LYS A 126 2.50 7.38 -16.34
CA LYS A 126 3.57 6.43 -16.05
C LYS A 126 4.94 7.13 -16.23
N PRO A 127 5.91 6.89 -15.32
CA PRO A 127 7.28 7.33 -15.56
C PRO A 127 7.79 6.81 -16.91
N ARG A 128 8.47 7.64 -17.67
CA ARG A 128 8.97 7.27 -19.02
C ARG A 128 10.11 6.26 -18.97
N SER A 129 10.88 6.30 -17.89
CA SER A 129 12.11 5.51 -17.71
C SER A 129 11.88 4.05 -17.31
N VAL A 130 10.62 3.63 -17.05
CA VAL A 130 10.30 2.29 -16.55
C VAL A 130 9.22 1.60 -17.41
N SER A 131 9.24 0.28 -17.40
CA SER A 131 8.22 -0.58 -18.03
C SER A 131 6.87 -0.51 -17.29
N PHE A 132 5.80 -1.05 -17.91
CA PHE A 132 4.50 -1.20 -17.24
C PHE A 132 4.62 -2.09 -15.99
N ALA A 133 5.38 -3.19 -16.06
CA ALA A 133 5.59 -4.07 -14.91
C ALA A 133 6.24 -3.34 -13.73
N GLU A 134 7.27 -2.56 -14.00
CA GLU A 134 7.93 -1.75 -12.98
C GLU A 134 7.01 -0.65 -12.44
N ALA A 135 6.28 0.05 -13.31
CA ALA A 135 5.33 1.08 -12.90
C ALA A 135 4.21 0.54 -12.00
N ALA A 136 3.69 -0.66 -12.30
CA ALA A 136 2.67 -1.32 -11.48
C ALA A 136 3.13 -1.68 -10.06
N SER A 137 4.45 -1.70 -9.81
CA SER A 137 5.01 -1.99 -8.49
C SER A 137 4.89 -0.83 -7.49
N PHE A 138 4.59 0.38 -7.96
CA PHE A 138 4.62 1.58 -7.14
C PHE A 138 3.30 1.97 -6.44
N PRO A 139 2.10 1.94 -7.09
CA PRO A 139 0.98 2.77 -6.64
C PRO A 139 0.60 2.56 -5.18
N HIS A 140 0.36 1.33 -4.76
CA HIS A 140 -0.04 1.03 -3.39
C HIS A 140 1.06 1.34 -2.35
N VAL A 141 2.33 1.07 -2.69
CA VAL A 141 3.44 1.35 -1.77
C VAL A 141 3.72 2.84 -1.67
N VAL A 142 3.51 3.59 -2.76
CA VAL A 142 3.59 5.06 -2.77
C VAL A 142 2.53 5.62 -1.84
N THR A 143 1.25 5.28 -2.05
CA THR A 143 0.16 5.83 -1.26
C THR A 143 0.31 5.53 0.22
N SER A 144 0.72 4.30 0.56
CA SER A 144 1.00 3.90 1.95
C SER A 144 2.14 4.68 2.60
N SER A 145 3.25 4.83 1.88
CA SER A 145 4.44 5.52 2.41
C SER A 145 4.29 7.03 2.43
N TRP A 146 3.64 7.60 1.40
CA TRP A 146 3.46 9.04 1.26
C TRP A 146 2.64 9.61 2.41
N ILE A 147 1.49 9.01 2.72
CA ILE A 147 0.67 9.45 3.85
C ILE A 147 1.43 9.36 5.17
N SER A 148 2.17 8.26 5.38
CA SER A 148 2.90 8.02 6.63
C SER A 148 4.10 8.95 6.81
N LEU A 149 4.89 9.15 5.77
CA LEU A 149 6.19 9.80 5.87
C LEU A 149 6.16 11.28 5.43
N VAL A 150 5.37 11.60 4.40
CA VAL A 150 5.30 12.96 3.87
C VAL A 150 4.18 13.76 4.52
N THR A 151 2.95 13.23 4.47
CA THR A 151 1.78 13.96 5.00
C THR A 151 1.82 14.07 6.52
N LEU A 152 1.94 12.94 7.22
CA LEU A 152 1.97 12.85 8.69
C LEU A 152 3.37 13.12 9.23
N GLY A 153 4.39 12.42 8.71
CA GLY A 153 5.78 12.51 9.14
C GLY A 153 6.46 13.84 8.80
N GLY A 154 5.91 14.59 7.85
CA GLY A 154 6.41 15.90 7.46
C GLY A 154 7.82 15.90 6.89
N LEU A 155 8.27 14.78 6.26
CA LEU A 155 9.64 14.64 5.75
C LEU A 155 10.11 15.86 4.96
N GLN A 156 9.26 16.37 4.05
CA GLN A 156 9.57 17.50 3.17
C GLN A 156 9.71 18.85 3.89
N ARG A 157 9.24 18.95 5.14
CA ARG A 157 9.23 20.21 5.92
C ARG A 157 10.29 20.25 7.02
N ARG A 158 11.06 19.16 7.18
CA ARG A 158 12.06 19.06 8.24
C ARG A 158 13.33 19.79 7.83
N GLN A 159 13.78 20.71 8.69
CA GLN A 159 14.99 21.51 8.45
C GLN A 159 16.28 20.71 8.70
N LYS A 160 16.23 19.71 9.59
CA LYS A 160 17.35 18.82 9.89
C LYS A 160 17.03 17.41 9.39
N PRO A 161 18.05 16.62 8.98
CA PRO A 161 17.85 15.23 8.61
C PRO A 161 17.11 14.45 9.71
N PRO A 162 15.89 13.96 9.45
CA PRO A 162 15.15 13.20 10.46
C PRO A 162 15.72 11.80 10.60
N ARG A 163 15.63 11.22 11.79
CA ARG A 163 15.88 9.81 12.02
C ARG A 163 14.59 9.02 11.81
N LEU A 164 14.62 8.08 10.87
CA LEU A 164 13.48 7.28 10.45
C LEU A 164 13.74 5.80 10.78
N PHE A 165 12.85 5.18 11.55
CA PHE A 165 12.82 3.72 11.71
C PHE A 165 11.70 3.10 10.89
N ILE A 166 12.03 2.08 10.07
CA ILE A 166 11.09 1.31 9.25
C ILE A 166 11.11 -0.14 9.74
N ASN A 167 10.04 -0.56 10.42
CA ASN A 167 9.86 -1.94 10.83
C ASN A 167 9.30 -2.76 9.65
N GLY A 168 10.15 -3.55 8.99
CA GLY A 168 9.82 -4.31 7.78
C GLY A 168 10.37 -3.69 6.49
N GLY A 169 11.69 -3.37 6.48
CA GLY A 169 12.36 -2.62 5.40
C GLY A 169 12.47 -3.35 4.04
N SER A 170 12.51 -4.68 4.00
CA SER A 170 12.76 -5.45 2.77
C SER A 170 11.50 -5.77 1.94
N GLY A 171 10.31 -5.53 2.48
CA GLY A 171 9.04 -5.71 1.77
C GLY A 171 8.73 -4.57 0.78
N GLY A 172 7.62 -4.69 0.03
CA GLY A 172 7.25 -3.71 -1.00
C GLY A 172 7.17 -2.28 -0.48
N VAL A 173 6.43 -2.02 0.61
CA VAL A 173 6.33 -0.67 1.20
C VAL A 173 7.67 -0.23 1.78
N GLY A 174 8.38 -1.13 2.46
CA GLY A 174 9.66 -0.82 3.10
C GLY A 174 10.75 -0.40 2.12
N THR A 175 10.90 -1.11 1.00
CA THR A 175 11.89 -0.79 -0.05
C THR A 175 11.64 0.58 -0.70
N PHE A 176 10.38 0.96 -0.85
CA PHE A 176 10.02 2.30 -1.31
C PHE A 176 10.24 3.36 -0.23
N ALA A 177 9.83 3.09 1.01
CA ALA A 177 9.95 4.02 2.14
C ALA A 177 11.42 4.37 2.46
N ILE A 178 12.36 3.42 2.33
CA ILE A 178 13.79 3.68 2.45
C ILE A 178 14.21 4.75 1.45
N GLN A 179 13.92 4.54 0.16
CA GLN A 179 14.31 5.44 -0.91
C GLN A 179 13.66 6.82 -0.76
N LEU A 180 12.36 6.86 -0.40
CA LEU A 180 11.66 8.11 -0.11
C LEU A 180 12.30 8.87 1.05
N GLY A 181 12.68 8.17 2.13
CA GLY A 181 13.44 8.75 3.24
C GLY A 181 14.76 9.37 2.77
N LYS A 182 15.49 8.67 1.90
CA LYS A 182 16.77 9.17 1.35
C LYS A 182 16.60 10.37 0.42
N VAL A 183 15.50 10.44 -0.35
CA VAL A 183 15.18 11.66 -1.14
C VAL A 183 15.09 12.90 -0.24
N TYR A 184 14.61 12.73 1.00
CA TYR A 184 14.51 13.80 1.99
C TYR A 184 15.64 13.78 3.04
N ASN A 185 16.79 13.20 2.72
CA ASN A 185 18.00 13.16 3.55
C ASN A 185 17.83 12.50 4.94
N ALA A 186 16.83 11.62 5.13
CA ALA A 186 16.65 10.94 6.40
C ALA A 186 17.83 10.00 6.73
N ASP A 187 18.14 9.88 8.03
CA ASP A 187 18.94 8.78 8.57
C ASP A 187 18.00 7.58 8.79
N VAL A 188 18.14 6.55 7.95
CA VAL A 188 17.19 5.45 7.84
C VAL A 188 17.71 4.21 8.53
N THR A 189 17.05 3.81 9.60
CA THR A 189 17.21 2.50 10.25
C THR A 189 16.07 1.58 9.80
N VAL A 190 16.36 0.32 9.50
CA VAL A 190 15.34 -0.66 9.11
C VAL A 190 15.46 -1.96 9.88
N SER A 191 14.34 -2.66 10.07
CA SER A 191 14.36 -4.07 10.44
C SER A 191 14.04 -4.94 9.23
N CYS A 192 14.81 -6.01 9.02
CA CYS A 192 14.52 -7.06 8.04
C CYS A 192 15.24 -8.35 8.44
N SER A 193 15.00 -9.46 7.73
CA SER A 193 15.83 -10.67 7.86
C SER A 193 17.15 -10.53 7.12
N ALA A 194 18.15 -11.36 7.44
CA ALA A 194 19.46 -11.36 6.82
C ALA A 194 19.41 -11.40 5.27
N ASP A 195 18.45 -12.12 4.69
CA ASP A 195 18.23 -12.20 3.24
C ASP A 195 17.99 -10.83 2.58
N GLY A 196 17.45 -9.87 3.35
CA GLY A 196 17.14 -8.53 2.87
C GLY A 196 18.27 -7.51 3.05
N PHE A 197 19.34 -7.83 3.78
CA PHE A 197 20.38 -6.87 4.18
C PHE A 197 21.03 -6.16 2.99
N LYS A 198 21.46 -6.94 2.00
CA LYS A 198 22.09 -6.38 0.81
C LYS A 198 21.16 -5.38 0.10
N LEU A 199 19.91 -5.80 -0.13
CA LEU A 199 18.91 -4.95 -0.78
C LEU A 199 18.68 -3.64 -0.02
N VAL A 200 18.39 -3.70 1.29
CA VAL A 200 18.04 -2.48 2.03
C VAL A 200 19.25 -1.52 2.17
N LYS A 201 20.46 -2.05 2.24
CA LYS A 201 21.69 -1.23 2.21
C LYS A 201 21.91 -0.55 0.85
N GLU A 202 21.70 -1.27 -0.26
CA GLU A 202 21.78 -0.71 -1.62
C GLU A 202 20.71 0.37 -1.87
N LEU A 203 19.55 0.27 -1.21
CA LEU A 203 18.49 1.28 -1.26
C LEU A 203 18.76 2.49 -0.35
N GLY A 204 19.82 2.44 0.48
CA GLY A 204 20.28 3.56 1.28
C GLY A 204 19.99 3.48 2.76
N ALA A 205 19.59 2.32 3.32
CA ALA A 205 19.47 2.16 4.76
C ALA A 205 20.83 2.38 5.46
N ASN A 206 20.86 3.27 6.46
CA ASN A 206 22.05 3.56 7.26
C ASN A 206 22.33 2.43 8.23
N GLU A 207 21.30 1.99 8.97
CA GLU A 207 21.37 0.90 9.93
C GLU A 207 20.37 -0.21 9.62
N VAL A 208 20.75 -1.47 9.93
CA VAL A 208 19.88 -2.64 9.72
C VAL A 208 19.88 -3.50 10.98
N VAL A 209 18.69 -3.81 11.48
CA VAL A 209 18.44 -4.69 12.62
C VAL A 209 17.83 -5.99 12.10
N ASP A 210 18.49 -7.13 12.32
CA ASP A 210 17.90 -8.43 12.00
C ASP A 210 16.87 -8.81 13.06
N TYR A 211 15.59 -8.78 12.69
CA TYR A 211 14.50 -9.10 13.61
C TYR A 211 14.49 -10.57 14.08
N LYS A 212 15.28 -11.45 13.44
CA LYS A 212 15.40 -12.87 13.84
C LYS A 212 16.44 -13.10 14.93
N GLN A 213 17.30 -12.13 15.20
CA GLN A 213 18.30 -12.26 16.26
C GLN A 213 17.64 -12.06 17.62
N PRO A 214 18.03 -12.87 18.65
CA PRO A 214 17.47 -12.76 20.00
C PRO A 214 17.67 -11.37 20.64
N ASP A 215 18.74 -10.67 20.28
CA ASP A 215 19.13 -9.37 20.79
C ASP A 215 18.59 -8.18 19.94
N ALA A 216 17.74 -8.43 18.94
CA ALA A 216 17.25 -7.40 18.02
C ALA A 216 16.58 -6.21 18.75
N ALA A 217 15.79 -6.49 19.77
CA ALA A 217 15.13 -5.47 20.58
C ALA A 217 16.13 -4.60 21.34
N GLU A 218 17.15 -5.22 21.97
CA GLU A 218 18.20 -4.50 22.71
C GLU A 218 19.09 -3.68 21.77
N ARG A 219 19.44 -4.21 20.60
CA ARG A 219 20.18 -3.45 19.58
C ARG A 219 19.40 -2.21 19.12
N LEU A 220 18.08 -2.33 18.91
CA LEU A 220 17.26 -1.17 18.56
C LEU A 220 17.21 -0.12 19.67
N LYS A 221 17.14 -0.56 20.95
CA LYS A 221 17.15 0.34 22.13
C LYS A 221 18.47 1.08 22.34
N GLN A 222 19.59 0.53 21.85
CA GLN A 222 20.91 1.16 21.95
C GLN A 222 21.08 2.31 20.93
N LEU A 223 20.22 2.40 19.92
CA LEU A 223 20.26 3.50 18.96
C LEU A 223 19.69 4.78 19.57
N GLU A 224 20.00 5.91 18.94
CA GLU A 224 19.33 7.16 19.27
C GLU A 224 17.86 7.12 18.87
N LYS A 225 17.00 7.83 19.63
CA LYS A 225 15.57 7.94 19.37
C LYS A 225 15.26 8.48 17.97
N PHE A 226 14.12 8.07 17.41
CA PHE A 226 13.66 8.38 16.07
C PHE A 226 12.66 9.54 16.05
N ASP A 227 12.67 10.31 14.99
CA ASP A 227 11.68 11.34 14.72
C ASP A 227 10.40 10.75 14.09
N ILE A 228 10.58 9.69 13.31
CA ILE A 228 9.49 9.00 12.63
C ILE A 228 9.69 7.49 12.77
N VAL A 229 8.62 6.78 13.12
CA VAL A 229 8.59 5.31 13.13
C VAL A 229 7.47 4.86 12.19
N LEU A 230 7.84 4.07 11.18
CA LEU A 230 6.89 3.45 10.25
C LEU A 230 6.81 1.95 10.54
N ASN A 231 5.67 1.51 11.08
CA ASN A 231 5.43 0.11 11.39
C ASN A 231 4.67 -0.60 10.28
N LEU A 232 5.34 -1.56 9.61
CA LEU A 232 4.79 -2.36 8.51
C LEU A 232 4.60 -3.84 8.87
N ALA A 233 5.24 -4.31 9.94
CA ALA A 233 5.32 -5.74 10.25
C ALA A 233 4.73 -6.12 11.62
N GLY A 234 4.50 -5.16 12.52
CA GLY A 234 4.07 -5.48 13.89
C GLY A 234 5.18 -6.12 14.74
N GLY A 235 4.79 -6.98 15.68
CA GLY A 235 5.72 -7.73 16.52
C GLY A 235 6.42 -6.90 17.60
N GLU A 236 7.48 -7.48 18.17
CA GLU A 236 8.23 -6.88 19.26
C GLU A 236 8.94 -5.58 18.86
N LEU A 237 9.59 -5.55 17.68
CA LEU A 237 10.29 -4.36 17.21
C LEU A 237 9.34 -3.18 16.92
N ALA A 238 8.05 -3.43 16.65
CA ALA A 238 7.07 -2.35 16.59
C ALA A 238 6.85 -1.68 17.94
N LYS A 239 6.78 -2.47 19.02
CA LYS A 239 6.65 -1.97 20.41
C LYS A 239 7.89 -1.21 20.84
N VAL A 240 9.08 -1.76 20.56
CA VAL A 240 10.35 -1.09 20.85
C VAL A 240 10.49 0.19 20.04
N GLY A 241 10.18 0.17 18.74
CA GLY A 241 10.18 1.37 17.89
C GLY A 241 9.26 2.47 18.43
N GLN A 242 8.09 2.10 18.96
CA GLN A 242 7.18 3.03 19.63
C GLN A 242 7.82 3.69 20.86
N GLN A 243 8.56 2.94 21.67
CA GLN A 243 9.31 3.47 22.85
C GLN A 243 10.50 4.33 22.44
N MET A 244 11.08 4.05 21.26
CA MET A 244 12.22 4.78 20.71
C MET A 244 11.82 6.04 19.94
N LEU A 245 10.53 6.40 19.91
CA LEU A 245 10.09 7.67 19.34
C LEU A 245 10.55 8.84 20.27
N ARG A 246 11.03 9.93 19.69
CA ARG A 246 11.44 11.12 20.45
C ARG A 246 10.24 11.76 21.15
N ASP A 247 10.44 12.17 22.40
CA ASP A 247 9.45 12.89 23.20
C ASP A 247 9.49 14.37 22.83
N GLN A 248 8.98 14.69 21.64
CA GLN A 248 8.95 16.06 21.12
C GLN A 248 7.80 16.27 20.13
N PHE A 249 7.36 17.51 20.00
CA PHE A 249 6.35 17.90 19.02
C PHE A 249 6.81 17.59 17.58
N GLY A 250 5.94 16.91 16.84
CA GLY A 250 6.21 16.53 15.44
C GLY A 250 6.89 15.17 15.27
N SER A 251 7.16 14.43 16.35
CA SER A 251 7.52 13.02 16.25
C SER A 251 6.29 12.18 15.92
N VAL A 252 6.44 11.20 15.01
CA VAL A 252 5.30 10.45 14.44
C VAL A 252 5.53 8.95 14.50
N TYR A 253 4.57 8.23 15.10
CA TYR A 253 4.42 6.78 14.95
C TYR A 253 3.27 6.49 14.00
N ALA A 254 3.59 5.96 12.82
CA ALA A 254 2.63 5.59 11.79
C ALA A 254 2.60 4.06 11.63
N SER A 255 1.43 3.43 11.75
CA SER A 255 1.27 1.98 11.63
C SER A 255 0.32 1.61 10.50
N LEU A 256 0.75 0.71 9.60
CA LEU A 256 -0.10 0.03 8.64
C LEU A 256 -0.70 -1.27 9.20
N VAL A 257 -0.22 -1.71 10.36
CA VAL A 257 -0.75 -2.87 11.08
C VAL A 257 -1.78 -2.36 12.09
N THR A 258 -3.06 -2.50 11.77
CA THR A 258 -4.17 -1.95 12.56
C THR A 258 -5.24 -3.01 12.79
N PRO A 259 -5.96 -3.00 13.92
CA PRO A 259 -7.00 -3.98 14.22
C PRO A 259 -8.38 -3.63 13.61
N LEU A 260 -8.59 -2.40 13.10
CA LEU A 260 -9.91 -1.86 12.75
C LEU A 260 -10.76 -2.82 11.89
N MET A 261 -10.19 -3.30 10.78
CA MET A 261 -10.94 -4.18 9.88
C MET A 261 -11.20 -5.56 10.52
N SER A 262 -10.20 -6.14 11.19
CA SER A 262 -10.37 -7.44 11.87
C SER A 262 -11.35 -7.35 13.04
N ASP A 263 -11.30 -6.29 13.85
CA ASP A 263 -12.24 -6.10 14.95
C ASP A 263 -13.68 -5.98 14.45
N THR A 264 -13.89 -5.25 13.34
CA THR A 264 -15.24 -5.11 12.75
C THR A 264 -15.73 -6.38 12.07
N ASP A 265 -14.86 -7.16 11.45
CA ASP A 265 -15.21 -8.44 10.84
C ASP A 265 -15.54 -9.50 11.92
N GLU A 266 -14.83 -9.48 13.06
CA GLU A 266 -15.02 -10.44 14.15
C GLU A 266 -16.23 -10.10 15.06
N HIS A 267 -16.44 -8.82 15.37
CA HIS A 267 -17.43 -8.37 16.37
C HIS A 267 -18.63 -7.61 15.79
N GLY A 268 -18.67 -7.47 14.45
CA GLY A 268 -19.64 -6.61 13.76
C GLY A 268 -19.26 -5.12 13.83
N LEU A 269 -19.97 -4.30 13.03
CA LEU A 269 -19.58 -2.92 12.79
C LEU A 269 -19.48 -2.09 14.09
N ILE A 270 -20.53 -2.11 14.92
CA ILE A 270 -20.61 -1.21 16.09
C ILE A 270 -19.57 -1.62 17.15
N LEU A 271 -19.58 -2.87 17.60
CA LEU A 271 -18.67 -3.33 18.64
C LEU A 271 -17.21 -3.31 18.18
N GLY A 272 -16.95 -3.66 16.91
CA GLY A 272 -15.61 -3.59 16.33
C GLY A 272 -15.08 -2.15 16.27
N LEU A 273 -15.91 -1.19 15.86
CA LEU A 273 -15.54 0.23 15.87
C LEU A 273 -15.28 0.74 17.29
N MET A 274 -16.10 0.35 18.28
CA MET A 274 -15.89 0.73 19.69
C MET A 274 -14.57 0.16 20.22
N LYS A 275 -14.30 -1.14 20.00
CA LYS A 275 -13.06 -1.80 20.45
C LYS A 275 -11.83 -1.15 19.82
N SER A 276 -11.82 -1.00 18.50
CA SER A 276 -10.72 -0.34 17.79
C SER A 276 -10.56 1.11 18.18
N GLY A 277 -11.67 1.82 18.40
CA GLY A 277 -11.67 3.22 18.85
C GLY A 277 -11.04 3.39 20.23
N LEU A 278 -11.34 2.50 21.17
CA LEU A 278 -10.71 2.49 22.49
C LEU A 278 -9.19 2.22 22.39
N THR A 279 -8.80 1.21 21.61
CA THR A 279 -7.38 0.90 21.35
C THR A 279 -6.63 2.08 20.72
N PHE A 280 -7.23 2.72 19.72
CA PHE A 280 -6.65 3.92 19.10
C PHE A 280 -6.55 5.09 20.07
N GLY A 281 -7.64 5.37 20.81
CA GLY A 281 -7.72 6.48 21.76
C GLY A 281 -6.70 6.38 22.88
N GLU A 282 -6.53 5.18 23.47
CA GLU A 282 -5.49 4.93 24.48
C GLU A 282 -4.08 5.24 23.93
N GLN A 283 -3.74 4.71 22.78
CA GLN A 283 -2.43 4.93 22.16
C GLN A 283 -2.26 6.40 21.75
N PHE A 284 -3.29 7.02 21.19
CA PHE A 284 -3.26 8.44 20.81
C PHE A 284 -2.99 9.35 22.00
N ILE A 285 -3.71 9.17 23.11
CA ILE A 285 -3.52 9.96 24.34
C ILE A 285 -2.12 9.76 24.91
N LYS A 286 -1.66 8.50 25.01
CA LYS A 286 -0.32 8.17 25.50
C LYS A 286 0.78 8.89 24.70
N HIS A 287 0.66 8.97 23.40
CA HIS A 287 1.62 9.67 22.54
C HIS A 287 1.45 11.20 22.63
N ALA A 288 0.20 11.70 22.63
CA ALA A 288 -0.06 13.12 22.67
C ALA A 288 0.51 13.81 23.92
N ILE A 289 0.50 13.15 25.07
CA ILE A 289 1.11 13.66 26.34
C ILE A 289 2.61 13.94 26.15
N ASN A 290 3.30 13.18 25.29
CA ASN A 290 4.72 13.34 24.97
C ASN A 290 4.98 14.23 23.73
N GLY A 291 3.97 14.92 23.24
CA GLY A 291 4.07 15.76 22.02
C GLY A 291 4.20 14.96 20.72
N GLN A 292 3.90 13.68 20.76
CA GLN A 292 4.02 12.75 19.64
C GLN A 292 2.67 12.57 18.93
N LEU A 293 2.69 12.23 17.64
CA LEU A 293 1.51 11.81 16.88
C LEU A 293 1.53 10.28 16.72
N TYR A 294 0.45 9.62 17.14
CA TYR A 294 0.17 8.22 16.86
C TYR A 294 -0.91 8.15 15.79
N TRP A 295 -0.67 7.38 14.72
CA TRP A 295 -1.62 7.27 13.61
C TRP A 295 -1.69 5.89 12.98
N TRP A 296 -2.90 5.48 12.63
CA TRP A 296 -3.14 4.33 11.76
C TRP A 296 -3.18 4.80 10.32
N SER A 297 -2.19 4.37 9.55
CA SER A 297 -2.07 4.75 8.14
C SER A 297 -2.75 3.71 7.25
N TYR A 298 -3.52 4.19 6.31
CA TYR A 298 -4.14 3.37 5.27
C TYR A 298 -3.66 3.87 3.91
N ALA A 299 -3.49 2.92 2.96
CA ALA A 299 -3.22 3.27 1.59
C ALA A 299 -4.46 3.94 0.99
N ASN A 300 -4.40 5.23 0.79
CA ASN A 300 -5.46 5.99 0.14
C ASN A 300 -4.94 6.46 -1.23
N PRO A 301 -5.61 6.09 -2.33
CA PRO A 301 -5.19 6.47 -3.68
C PRO A 301 -4.97 7.98 -3.81
N ASP A 302 -3.82 8.38 -4.37
CA ASP A 302 -3.41 9.79 -4.51
C ASP A 302 -2.59 9.99 -5.79
N GLY A 303 -3.22 10.49 -6.85
CA GLY A 303 -2.59 10.76 -8.14
C GLY A 303 -1.52 11.87 -8.06
N ARG A 304 -1.61 12.82 -7.11
CA ARG A 304 -0.59 13.86 -6.93
C ARG A 304 0.69 13.28 -6.35
N ALA A 305 0.57 12.41 -5.35
CA ALA A 305 1.72 11.67 -4.82
C ALA A 305 2.36 10.80 -5.91
N LEU A 306 1.54 10.09 -6.71
CA LEU A 306 2.04 9.30 -7.84
C LEU A 306 2.74 10.17 -8.89
N THR A 307 2.22 11.35 -9.23
CA THR A 307 2.85 12.28 -10.17
C THR A 307 4.22 12.73 -9.67
N THR A 308 4.33 13.07 -8.37
CA THR A 308 5.61 13.45 -7.76
C THR A 308 6.60 12.29 -7.80
N VAL A 309 6.15 11.08 -7.48
CA VAL A 309 7.01 9.89 -7.51
C VAL A 309 7.42 9.53 -8.94
N ALA A 310 6.54 9.71 -9.94
CA ALA A 310 6.88 9.52 -11.34
C ALA A 310 8.09 10.39 -11.75
N GLN A 311 8.10 11.63 -11.34
CA GLN A 311 9.26 12.53 -11.58
C GLN A 311 10.53 12.05 -10.86
N LEU A 312 10.42 11.62 -9.60
CA LEU A 312 11.55 11.09 -8.84
C LEU A 312 12.13 9.82 -9.48
N VAL A 313 11.28 8.97 -10.07
CA VAL A 313 11.71 7.79 -10.82
C VAL A 313 12.41 8.20 -12.11
N ASP A 314 11.84 9.10 -12.89
CA ASP A 314 12.45 9.58 -14.14
C ASP A 314 13.81 10.29 -13.90
N PHE A 315 13.99 10.93 -12.75
CA PHE A 315 15.28 11.50 -12.31
C PHE A 315 16.23 10.47 -11.67
N GLY A 316 15.86 9.17 -11.64
CA GLY A 316 16.68 8.11 -11.05
C GLY A 316 16.87 8.17 -9.53
N LYS A 317 16.04 8.98 -8.83
CA LYS A 317 16.08 9.11 -7.36
C LYS A 317 15.41 7.97 -6.63
N ILE A 318 14.42 7.32 -7.28
CA ILE A 318 13.70 6.15 -6.78
C ILE A 318 13.69 5.10 -7.89
N LYS A 319 13.96 3.85 -7.53
CA LYS A 319 13.98 2.71 -8.47
C LYS A 319 12.90 1.69 -8.09
N PRO A 320 12.24 1.06 -9.07
CA PRO A 320 11.33 -0.05 -8.79
C PRO A 320 12.10 -1.26 -8.23
N VAL A 321 11.48 -1.94 -7.25
CA VAL A 321 12.03 -3.17 -6.68
C VAL A 321 11.05 -4.31 -6.95
N VAL A 322 11.17 -4.92 -8.13
CA VAL A 322 10.36 -6.06 -8.56
C VAL A 322 11.11 -7.35 -8.26
N SER A 323 10.56 -8.17 -7.36
CA SER A 323 11.18 -9.44 -6.94
C SER A 323 10.88 -10.58 -7.89
N LYS A 324 9.69 -10.60 -8.48
CA LYS A 324 9.26 -11.62 -9.43
C LYS A 324 8.12 -11.11 -10.32
N GLN A 325 8.08 -11.60 -11.55
CA GLN A 325 7.00 -11.35 -12.50
C GLN A 325 6.30 -12.67 -12.85
N PHE A 326 4.99 -12.61 -13.09
CA PHE A 326 4.14 -13.70 -13.51
C PHE A 326 3.27 -13.25 -14.69
N PRO A 327 2.90 -14.13 -15.62
CA PRO A 327 1.88 -13.82 -16.63
C PRO A 327 0.48 -13.77 -15.99
N PHE A 328 -0.47 -13.10 -16.65
CA PHE A 328 -1.86 -12.95 -16.18
C PHE A 328 -2.53 -14.28 -15.81
N SER A 329 -2.31 -15.33 -16.62
CA SER A 329 -2.83 -16.68 -16.37
C SER A 329 -2.33 -17.32 -15.07
N GLU A 330 -1.20 -16.85 -14.54
CA GLU A 330 -0.58 -17.34 -13.30
C GLU A 330 -0.85 -16.44 -12.08
N THR A 331 -1.84 -15.57 -12.14
CA THR A 331 -2.21 -14.71 -11.00
C THR A 331 -2.40 -15.49 -9.68
N PRO A 332 -3.03 -16.68 -9.65
CA PRO A 332 -3.10 -17.48 -8.42
C PRO A 332 -1.73 -17.90 -7.88
N LEU A 333 -0.74 -18.18 -8.75
CA LEU A 333 0.63 -18.51 -8.34
C LEU A 333 1.36 -17.27 -7.77
N ALA A 334 1.09 -16.08 -8.31
CA ALA A 334 1.61 -14.83 -7.76
C ALA A 334 1.08 -14.58 -6.33
N LEU A 335 -0.21 -14.81 -6.08
CA LEU A 335 -0.81 -14.75 -4.75
C LEU A 335 -0.22 -15.82 -3.81
N GLN A 336 -0.08 -17.05 -4.28
CA GLN A 336 0.54 -18.13 -3.50
C GLN A 336 2.00 -17.78 -3.14
N ARG A 337 2.78 -17.22 -4.10
CA ARG A 337 4.16 -16.77 -3.83
C ARG A 337 4.20 -15.66 -2.79
N LEU A 338 3.24 -14.73 -2.82
CA LEU A 338 3.11 -13.67 -1.80
C LEU A 338 2.77 -14.25 -0.42
N ALA A 339 1.86 -15.23 -0.36
CA ALA A 339 1.45 -15.89 0.89
C ALA A 339 2.60 -16.64 1.57
N GLN A 340 3.58 -17.16 0.82
CA GLN A 340 4.80 -17.76 1.38
C GLN A 340 5.68 -16.73 2.12
N GLY A 341 5.42 -15.44 1.93
CA GLY A 341 6.21 -14.36 2.52
C GLY A 341 7.62 -14.24 1.91
N ARG A 342 8.48 -13.44 2.58
CA ARG A 342 9.89 -13.24 2.19
C ARG A 342 10.07 -12.73 0.74
N SER A 343 9.13 -11.95 0.24
CA SER A 343 9.32 -11.24 -1.02
C SER A 343 10.21 -10.03 -0.77
N LEU A 344 11.35 -9.97 -1.45
CA LEU A 344 12.23 -8.80 -1.42
C LEU A 344 11.73 -7.79 -2.47
N GLY A 345 10.89 -6.86 -2.04
CA GLY A 345 10.20 -5.94 -2.96
C GLY A 345 8.81 -6.44 -3.36
N LYS A 346 8.41 -6.14 -4.60
CA LYS A 346 7.07 -6.37 -5.14
C LYS A 346 7.00 -7.56 -6.10
N ILE A 347 5.88 -8.26 -6.09
CA ILE A 347 5.52 -9.26 -7.09
C ILE A 347 4.55 -8.59 -8.07
N VAL A 348 4.80 -8.74 -9.36
CA VAL A 348 4.03 -8.11 -10.44
C VAL A 348 3.47 -9.18 -11.37
N VAL A 349 2.32 -8.92 -11.94
CA VAL A 349 1.68 -9.73 -12.98
C VAL A 349 1.57 -8.88 -14.24
N THR A 350 2.03 -9.44 -15.37
CA THR A 350 1.93 -8.79 -16.68
C THR A 350 0.72 -9.34 -17.45
N ASN A 351 0.01 -8.45 -18.10
CA ASN A 351 -1.13 -8.78 -18.93
C ASN A 351 -0.80 -8.42 -20.38
N ASP A 352 -0.32 -9.42 -21.13
CA ASP A 352 0.09 -9.28 -22.53
C ASP A 352 -1.09 -9.46 -23.51
N ALA A 353 -2.34 -9.47 -23.01
CA ALA A 353 -3.52 -9.53 -23.87
C ALA A 353 -3.51 -8.37 -24.89
N GLU A 354 -3.51 -8.72 -26.17
CA GLU A 354 -3.54 -7.79 -27.32
C GLU A 354 -4.77 -6.88 -27.34
#